data_b35de32dd74b052cd6041a8d907c7c43
#
_entry.id   b35de32dd74b052cd6041a8d907c7c43
#
_cell.length_a   1.000
_cell.length_b   1.000
_cell.length_c   1.000
_cell.angle_alpha   90.00
_cell.angle_beta   90.00
_cell.angle_gamma   90.00
#
_symmetry.space_group_name_H-M   'P 1'
#
loop_
_entity.id
_entity.type
_entity.pdbx_description
1 polymer ?
#
loop_
_entity_poly.entity_id
_entity_poly.type
_entity_poly.pdbx_seq_one_letter_code
_entity_poly.pdbx_strand_id
1 'polypeptide(L)'
;GQDRIAENVIYKRELNHSYMVLSCQDKDMAERYDYRIMQHNRIGGLLPCSLRYLDGEELLYYDITSRQPLARLYESRRMKAADLERIIRDTAAVQAQLGEYMLDESGVLLEEEVIFADVETGELYFAFYPGGLQTGKQYVELADFFLEHIDHGQEQAVNLAYEFYKLSKADYFVLSSFLPFLEKEMAALK
;
A
#
# COMPACT_ATOMS: atom_id res chain seq x y z
N GLY A 1 -9.45 5.15 -12.50
CA GLY A 1 -9.03 4.58 -13.74
C GLY A 1 -9.53 3.17 -13.95
N GLN A 2 -9.45 2.75 -15.17
CA GLN A 2 -9.95 1.44 -15.56
C GLN A 2 -9.15 0.28 -14.97
N ASP A 3 -7.93 0.57 -14.53
CA ASP A 3 -7.00 -0.47 -14.10
C ASP A 3 -6.72 -0.43 -12.60
N ARG A 4 -7.68 0.04 -11.82
CA ARG A 4 -7.52 0.04 -10.38
C ARG A 4 -7.51 -1.38 -9.85
N ILE A 5 -6.59 -1.64 -8.94
CA ILE A 5 -6.44 -2.96 -8.31
C ILE A 5 -7.72 -3.34 -7.59
N ALA A 6 -8.36 -2.39 -6.92
CA ALA A 6 -9.56 -2.62 -6.15
C ALA A 6 -10.71 -3.23 -6.96
N GLU A 7 -10.76 -2.97 -8.25
CA GLU A 7 -11.82 -3.51 -9.12
C GLU A 7 -11.68 -5.01 -9.34
N ASN A 8 -10.49 -5.56 -9.10
CA ASN A 8 -10.17 -6.98 -9.31
C ASN A 8 -10.02 -7.75 -8.02
N VAL A 9 -10.31 -7.12 -6.88
CA VAL A 9 -10.21 -7.75 -5.57
C VAL A 9 -11.52 -8.45 -5.24
N ILE A 10 -11.41 -9.66 -4.68
CA ILE A 10 -12.53 -10.37 -4.12
C ILE A 10 -12.30 -10.48 -2.61
N TYR A 11 -13.34 -10.29 -1.82
CA TYR A 11 -13.24 -10.44 -0.38
C TYR A 11 -13.92 -11.73 0.04
N LYS A 12 -13.25 -12.50 0.89
CA LYS A 12 -13.78 -13.76 1.39
C LYS A 12 -13.62 -13.84 2.91
N ARG A 13 -14.58 -14.48 3.54
CA ARG A 13 -14.53 -14.73 4.97
C ARG A 13 -14.60 -16.23 5.23
N GLU A 14 -13.65 -16.73 6.00
CA GLU A 14 -13.56 -18.15 6.37
C GLU A 14 -13.33 -18.25 7.87
N LEU A 15 -14.29 -18.85 8.60
CA LEU A 15 -14.21 -18.99 10.05
C LEU A 15 -13.90 -17.64 10.70
N ASN A 16 -12.72 -17.52 11.32
CA ASN A 16 -12.32 -16.32 12.04
C ASN A 16 -11.38 -15.41 11.23
N HIS A 17 -11.25 -15.66 9.93
CA HIS A 17 -10.34 -14.89 9.08
C HIS A 17 -11.08 -14.20 7.95
N SER A 18 -10.61 -12.99 7.64
CA SER A 18 -11.07 -12.25 6.46
C SER A 18 -9.90 -12.13 5.50
N TYR A 19 -10.18 -12.29 4.21
CA TYR A 19 -9.15 -12.29 3.17
C TYR A 19 -9.49 -11.34 2.04
N MET A 20 -8.43 -10.68 1.56
CA MET A 20 -8.44 -10.01 0.28
C MET A 20 -7.82 -10.98 -0.72
N VAL A 21 -8.50 -11.25 -1.83
CA VAL A 21 -8.06 -12.27 -2.80
C VAL A 21 -7.80 -11.62 -4.14
N LEU A 22 -6.62 -11.91 -4.70
CA LEU A 22 -6.22 -11.45 -6.02
C LEU A 22 -5.82 -12.65 -6.88
N SER A 23 -6.24 -12.62 -8.15
CA SER A 23 -5.83 -13.63 -9.11
C SER A 23 -4.36 -13.45 -9.49
N CYS A 24 -3.66 -14.56 -9.72
CA CYS A 24 -2.31 -14.52 -10.23
C CYS A 24 -2.36 -14.32 -11.74
N GLN A 25 -1.67 -13.29 -12.23
CA GLN A 25 -1.61 -13.02 -13.67
C GLN A 25 -0.69 -14.00 -14.38
N ASP A 26 0.41 -14.34 -13.72
CA ASP A 26 1.37 -15.30 -14.27
C ASP A 26 1.08 -16.68 -13.71
N LYS A 27 1.27 -17.70 -14.55
CA LYS A 27 1.19 -19.07 -14.09
C LYS A 27 2.44 -19.40 -13.28
N ASP A 28 2.33 -20.41 -12.43
CA ASP A 28 3.47 -20.90 -11.65
C ASP A 28 3.98 -19.88 -10.63
N MET A 29 3.06 -19.20 -9.99
CA MET A 29 3.39 -18.25 -8.92
C MET A 29 4.30 -18.89 -7.86
N ALA A 30 4.04 -20.16 -7.51
CA ALA A 30 4.82 -20.86 -6.49
C ALA A 30 6.30 -21.02 -6.86
N GLU A 31 6.62 -20.96 -8.15
CA GLU A 31 8.00 -21.10 -8.63
C GLU A 31 8.76 -19.76 -8.64
N ARG A 32 8.05 -18.65 -8.47
CA ARG A 32 8.70 -17.34 -8.49
C ARG A 32 9.59 -17.15 -7.28
N TYR A 33 10.78 -16.61 -7.54
CA TYR A 33 11.74 -16.30 -6.48
C TYR A 33 11.15 -15.35 -5.43
N ASP A 34 10.51 -14.26 -5.88
CA ASP A 34 9.95 -13.26 -4.98
C ASP A 34 8.81 -13.82 -4.12
N TYR A 35 7.96 -14.65 -4.69
CA TYR A 35 6.92 -15.32 -3.92
C TYR A 35 7.53 -16.22 -2.84
N ARG A 36 8.54 -16.99 -3.20
CA ARG A 36 9.19 -17.94 -2.26
C ARG A 36 9.88 -17.22 -1.12
N ILE A 37 10.55 -16.10 -1.42
CA ILE A 37 11.17 -15.28 -0.37
C ILE A 37 10.10 -14.74 0.59
N MET A 38 8.99 -14.24 0.05
CA MET A 38 7.89 -13.75 0.88
C MET A 38 7.32 -14.84 1.78
N GLN A 39 7.18 -16.06 1.27
CA GLN A 39 6.63 -17.17 2.03
C GLN A 39 7.55 -17.67 3.13
N HIS A 40 8.85 -17.63 2.90
CA HIS A 40 9.82 -18.20 3.84
C HIS A 40 10.37 -17.19 4.84
N ASN A 41 9.92 -15.94 4.78
CA ASN A 41 10.40 -14.88 5.66
C ASN A 41 9.24 -14.09 6.22
N ARG A 42 9.43 -13.54 7.41
CA ARG A 42 8.46 -12.61 7.98
C ARG A 42 8.96 -11.20 7.71
N ILE A 43 8.36 -10.57 6.71
CA ILE A 43 8.74 -9.22 6.31
C ILE A 43 7.79 -8.23 6.98
N GLY A 44 8.34 -7.36 7.83
CA GLY A 44 7.53 -6.40 8.56
C GLY A 44 6.78 -5.45 7.64
N GLY A 45 5.52 -5.19 7.98
CA GLY A 45 4.67 -4.31 7.18
C GLY A 45 3.90 -4.99 6.07
N LEU A 46 4.14 -6.26 5.81
CA LEU A 46 3.39 -6.99 4.80
C LEU A 46 2.23 -7.77 5.41
N LEU A 47 1.11 -7.81 4.70
CA LEU A 47 0.01 -8.70 5.02
C LEU A 47 0.45 -10.15 4.84
N PRO A 48 0.08 -11.06 5.75
CA PRO A 48 0.30 -12.48 5.52
C PRO A 48 -0.39 -12.91 4.22
N CYS A 49 0.32 -13.66 3.40
CA CYS A 49 -0.18 -14.05 2.09
C CYS A 49 0.02 -15.54 1.87
N SER A 50 -0.99 -16.20 1.31
CA SER A 50 -0.89 -17.60 0.93
C SER A 50 -1.42 -17.81 -0.47
N LEU A 51 -0.81 -18.76 -1.19
CA LEU A 51 -1.24 -19.14 -2.51
C LEU A 51 -2.23 -20.28 -2.39
N ARG A 52 -3.36 -20.17 -3.08
CA ARG A 52 -4.36 -21.23 -3.12
C ARG A 52 -4.76 -21.52 -4.57
N TYR A 53 -5.20 -22.73 -4.78
CA TYR A 53 -5.65 -23.18 -6.09
C TYR A 53 -7.14 -23.44 -5.99
N LEU A 54 -7.90 -22.82 -6.89
CA LEU A 54 -9.36 -22.99 -6.92
C LEU A 54 -9.80 -23.06 -8.38
N ASP A 55 -10.41 -24.20 -8.74
CA ASP A 55 -10.92 -24.44 -10.10
C ASP A 55 -9.86 -24.18 -11.18
N GLY A 56 -8.62 -24.58 -10.90
CA GLY A 56 -7.53 -24.43 -11.87
C GLY A 56 -6.88 -23.05 -11.86
N GLU A 57 -7.35 -22.12 -11.04
CA GLU A 57 -6.76 -20.80 -10.93
C GLU A 57 -5.87 -20.70 -9.71
N GLU A 58 -4.79 -19.95 -9.85
CA GLU A 58 -3.93 -19.59 -8.73
C GLU A 58 -4.40 -18.26 -8.14
N LEU A 59 -4.61 -18.24 -6.84
CA LEU A 59 -5.14 -17.08 -6.12
C LEU A 59 -4.23 -16.75 -4.94
N LEU A 60 -3.95 -15.46 -4.76
CA LEU A 60 -3.24 -14.97 -3.58
C LEU A 60 -4.24 -14.50 -2.54
N TYR A 61 -4.19 -15.11 -1.36
CA TYR A 61 -5.03 -14.78 -0.22
C TYR A 61 -4.22 -13.95 0.77
N TYR A 62 -4.62 -12.70 0.94
CA TYR A 62 -3.99 -11.81 1.93
C TYR A 62 -4.87 -11.72 3.15
N ASP A 63 -4.33 -12.05 4.32
CA ASP A 63 -5.09 -12.02 5.56
C ASP A 63 -5.28 -10.58 6.04
N ILE A 64 -6.52 -10.12 6.07
CA ILE A 64 -6.86 -8.76 6.50
C ILE A 64 -7.72 -8.76 7.77
N THR A 65 -7.67 -9.84 8.53
CA THR A 65 -8.44 -9.98 9.77
C THR A 65 -8.11 -8.83 10.71
N SER A 66 -9.15 -8.15 11.23
CA SER A 66 -9.02 -7.01 12.14
C SER A 66 -8.29 -5.81 11.54
N ARG A 67 -8.33 -5.69 10.23
CA ARG A 67 -7.74 -4.57 9.49
C ARG A 67 -8.79 -3.94 8.59
N GLN A 68 -8.65 -2.65 8.32
CA GLN A 68 -9.56 -1.93 7.43
C GLN A 68 -8.75 -1.13 6.41
N PRO A 69 -9.27 -0.98 5.19
CA PRO A 69 -8.55 -0.21 4.17
C PRO A 69 -8.51 1.28 4.52
N LEU A 70 -7.46 1.96 4.06
CA LEU A 70 -7.34 3.40 4.24
C LEU A 70 -8.54 4.14 3.70
N ALA A 71 -9.07 3.68 2.57
CA ALA A 71 -10.26 4.29 1.96
C ALA A 71 -11.41 4.38 2.95
N ARG A 72 -11.61 3.32 3.74
CA ARG A 72 -12.67 3.29 4.73
C ARG A 72 -12.36 4.16 5.94
N LEU A 73 -11.11 4.13 6.39
CA LEU A 73 -10.67 4.90 7.56
C LEU A 73 -10.91 6.40 7.37
N TYR A 74 -10.74 6.90 6.15
CA TYR A 74 -10.87 8.31 5.85
C TYR A 74 -12.18 8.70 5.16
N GLU A 75 -13.21 7.84 5.19
CA GLU A 75 -14.53 8.18 4.67
C GLU A 75 -15.18 9.32 5.45
N SER A 76 -14.98 9.34 6.77
CA SER A 76 -15.68 10.27 7.67
C SER A 76 -14.80 11.28 8.37
N ARG A 77 -13.50 11.31 8.07
CA ARG A 77 -12.59 12.27 8.67
C ARG A 77 -11.56 12.76 7.68
N ARG A 78 -11.11 13.99 7.87
CA ARG A 78 -10.08 14.57 7.01
C ARG A 78 -8.69 14.14 7.46
N MET A 79 -7.78 14.04 6.50
CA MET A 79 -6.39 13.71 6.76
C MET A 79 -5.61 14.95 7.16
N LYS A 80 -4.90 14.84 8.26
CA LYS A 80 -3.98 15.88 8.70
C LYS A 80 -2.56 15.53 8.27
N ALA A 81 -1.63 16.45 8.46
CA ALA A 81 -0.23 16.21 8.10
C ALA A 81 0.32 14.94 8.77
N ALA A 82 -0.06 14.69 10.03
CA ALA A 82 0.38 13.48 10.73
C ALA A 82 -0.10 12.19 10.06
N ASP A 83 -1.28 12.22 9.46
CA ASP A 83 -1.80 11.06 8.72
C ASP A 83 -0.97 10.81 7.45
N LEU A 84 -0.67 11.86 6.70
CA LEU A 84 0.19 11.74 5.53
C LEU A 84 1.58 11.26 5.91
N GLU A 85 2.13 11.82 6.99
CA GLU A 85 3.44 11.42 7.47
C GLU A 85 3.48 9.92 7.74
N ARG A 86 2.48 9.42 8.43
CA ARG A 86 2.42 8.00 8.78
C ARG A 86 2.39 7.12 7.53
N ILE A 87 1.52 7.45 6.58
CA ILE A 87 1.38 6.66 5.36
C ILE A 87 2.68 6.69 4.55
N ILE A 88 3.28 7.86 4.39
CA ILE A 88 4.50 8.01 3.60
C ILE A 88 5.68 7.29 4.28
N ARG A 89 5.86 7.46 5.60
CA ARG A 89 6.95 6.80 6.31
C ARG A 89 6.79 5.29 6.35
N ASP A 90 5.57 4.80 6.56
CA ASP A 90 5.34 3.36 6.59
C ASP A 90 5.53 2.73 5.21
N THR A 91 5.15 3.45 4.15
CA THR A 91 5.40 2.99 2.78
C THR A 91 6.91 2.91 2.52
N ALA A 92 7.64 3.95 2.89
CA ALA A 92 9.11 3.95 2.73
C ALA A 92 9.76 2.82 3.55
N ALA A 93 9.24 2.58 4.75
CA ALA A 93 9.77 1.53 5.63
C ALA A 93 9.57 0.13 5.04
N VAL A 94 8.40 -0.15 4.49
CA VAL A 94 8.16 -1.46 3.88
C VAL A 94 9.00 -1.64 2.63
N GLN A 95 9.19 -0.57 1.86
CA GLN A 95 10.06 -0.62 0.68
C GLN A 95 11.51 -0.93 1.08
N ALA A 96 11.98 -0.32 2.16
CA ALA A 96 13.33 -0.60 2.67
C ALA A 96 13.47 -2.04 3.14
N GLN A 97 12.44 -2.57 3.81
CA GLN A 97 12.43 -3.98 4.22
C GLN A 97 12.52 -4.91 3.03
N LEU A 98 11.75 -4.64 1.98
CA LEU A 98 11.79 -5.45 0.76
C LEU A 98 13.18 -5.42 0.13
N GLY A 99 13.84 -4.27 0.14
CA GLY A 99 15.18 -4.13 -0.40
C GLY A 99 16.20 -5.04 0.29
N GLU A 100 16.04 -5.27 1.59
CA GLU A 100 16.93 -6.17 2.34
C GLU A 100 16.80 -7.63 1.87
N TYR A 101 15.67 -7.99 1.29
CA TYR A 101 15.44 -9.32 0.72
C TYR A 101 15.61 -9.34 -0.79
N MET A 102 16.11 -8.26 -1.37
CA MET A 102 16.28 -8.10 -2.82
C MET A 102 14.97 -8.24 -3.60
N LEU A 103 13.87 -7.84 -2.96
CA LEU A 103 12.56 -7.82 -3.60
C LEU A 103 12.29 -6.44 -4.19
N ASP A 104 11.64 -6.43 -5.34
CA ASP A 104 11.33 -5.19 -6.04
C ASP A 104 10.18 -4.46 -5.36
N GLU A 105 10.41 -3.21 -4.97
CA GLU A 105 9.39 -2.39 -4.32
C GLU A 105 8.15 -2.17 -5.18
N SER A 106 8.25 -2.34 -6.50
CA SER A 106 7.11 -2.21 -7.39
C SER A 106 6.02 -3.24 -7.12
N GLY A 107 6.34 -4.29 -6.35
CA GLY A 107 5.34 -5.28 -5.94
C GLY A 107 4.44 -4.81 -4.81
N VAL A 108 4.77 -3.72 -4.13
CA VAL A 108 3.91 -3.16 -3.07
C VAL A 108 2.74 -2.44 -3.72
N LEU A 109 1.52 -2.81 -3.33
CA LEU A 109 0.31 -2.20 -3.89
C LEU A 109 -0.02 -0.93 -3.12
N LEU A 110 -0.20 0.19 -3.82
CA LEU A 110 -0.32 1.52 -3.23
C LEU A 110 -1.64 2.22 -3.53
N GLU A 111 -2.74 1.48 -3.61
CA GLU A 111 -4.06 2.09 -3.66
C GLU A 111 -4.68 2.10 -2.27
N GLU A 112 -5.42 3.15 -1.97
CA GLU A 112 -6.05 3.35 -0.66
C GLU A 112 -7.01 2.23 -0.26
N GLU A 113 -7.50 1.49 -1.23
CA GLU A 113 -8.43 0.39 -0.96
C GLU A 113 -7.72 -0.93 -0.65
N VAL A 114 -6.41 -1.00 -0.89
CA VAL A 114 -5.62 -2.21 -0.63
C VAL A 114 -4.45 -2.00 0.32
N ILE A 115 -4.39 -0.83 0.95
CA ILE A 115 -3.50 -0.58 2.10
C ILE A 115 -4.38 -0.65 3.34
N PHE A 116 -3.99 -1.44 4.32
CA PHE A 116 -4.82 -1.75 5.47
C PHE A 116 -4.22 -1.21 6.75
N ALA A 117 -5.09 -0.79 7.66
CA ALA A 117 -4.69 -0.35 9.01
C ALA A 117 -5.31 -1.29 10.03
N ASP A 118 -4.53 -1.69 11.02
CA ASP A 118 -5.04 -2.45 12.16
C ASP A 118 -6.08 -1.60 12.89
N VAL A 119 -7.25 -2.20 13.20
CA VAL A 119 -8.36 -1.46 13.80
C VAL A 119 -8.07 -1.00 15.23
N GLU A 120 -7.14 -1.63 15.93
CA GLU A 120 -6.78 -1.26 17.29
C GLU A 120 -5.54 -0.37 17.34
N THR A 121 -4.46 -0.76 16.65
CA THR A 121 -3.17 -0.06 16.75
C THR A 121 -2.98 1.01 15.70
N GLY A 122 -3.72 0.93 14.59
CA GLY A 122 -3.53 1.83 13.46
C GLY A 122 -2.29 1.52 12.61
N GLU A 123 -1.54 0.46 12.93
CA GLU A 123 -0.39 0.08 12.11
C GLU A 123 -0.81 -0.26 10.70
N LEU A 124 -0.01 0.17 9.73
CA LEU A 124 -0.29 -0.08 8.32
C LEU A 124 0.32 -1.37 7.83
N TYR A 125 -0.42 -2.05 6.98
CA TYR A 125 0.00 -3.30 6.35
C TYR A 125 -0.25 -3.21 4.86
N PHE A 126 0.73 -3.70 4.09
CA PHE A 126 0.73 -3.59 2.64
C PHE A 126 0.68 -4.98 2.02
N ALA A 127 0.05 -5.07 0.86
CA ALA A 127 0.08 -6.30 0.06
C ALA A 127 1.29 -6.26 -0.87
N PHE A 128 2.08 -7.32 -0.86
CA PHE A 128 3.13 -7.50 -1.85
C PHE A 128 2.63 -8.49 -2.91
N TYR A 129 2.59 -8.04 -4.16
CA TYR A 129 2.19 -8.87 -5.29
C TYR A 129 3.44 -9.25 -6.08
N PRO A 130 3.87 -10.53 -6.02
CA PRO A 130 5.09 -10.94 -6.71
C PRO A 130 5.02 -10.65 -8.21
N GLY A 131 6.10 -10.09 -8.74
CA GLY A 131 6.16 -9.68 -10.14
C GLY A 131 5.56 -8.30 -10.40
N GLY A 132 4.85 -7.75 -9.44
CA GLY A 132 4.16 -6.46 -9.57
C GLY A 132 2.94 -6.52 -10.47
N LEU A 133 2.05 -5.58 -10.27
CA LEU A 133 0.93 -5.36 -11.18
C LEU A 133 1.27 -4.17 -12.07
N GLN A 134 1.03 -4.32 -13.38
CA GLN A 134 1.38 -3.30 -14.37
C GLN A 134 0.36 -2.17 -14.36
N THR A 135 0.27 -1.47 -13.24
CA THR A 135 -0.66 -0.34 -13.12
C THR A 135 -0.03 0.98 -13.55
N GLY A 136 1.29 1.03 -13.59
CA GLY A 136 2.06 2.14 -14.14
C GLY A 136 2.18 3.39 -13.31
N LYS A 137 1.25 3.67 -12.38
CA LYS A 137 1.24 4.96 -11.68
C LYS A 137 0.73 4.85 -10.25
N GLN A 138 1.34 3.99 -9.47
CA GLN A 138 0.90 3.75 -8.09
C GLN A 138 0.93 5.00 -7.23
N TYR A 139 1.99 5.82 -7.35
CA TYR A 139 2.09 7.02 -6.54
C TYR A 139 1.05 8.07 -6.93
N VAL A 140 0.63 8.11 -8.20
CA VAL A 140 -0.39 9.04 -8.65
C VAL A 140 -1.73 8.73 -7.99
N GLU A 141 -2.09 7.44 -7.91
CA GLU A 141 -3.33 7.03 -7.24
C GLU A 141 -3.32 7.44 -5.76
N LEU A 142 -2.19 7.22 -5.09
CA LEU A 142 -2.05 7.61 -3.69
C LEU A 142 -2.10 9.13 -3.53
N ALA A 143 -1.46 9.87 -4.44
CA ALA A 143 -1.48 11.33 -4.43
C ALA A 143 -2.88 11.89 -4.62
N ASP A 144 -3.66 11.30 -5.53
CA ASP A 144 -5.06 11.69 -5.74
C ASP A 144 -5.87 11.46 -4.48
N PHE A 145 -5.66 10.34 -3.81
CA PHE A 145 -6.32 10.04 -2.56
C PHE A 145 -6.02 11.12 -1.49
N PHE A 146 -4.76 11.51 -1.36
CA PHE A 146 -4.38 12.56 -0.43
C PHE A 146 -5.11 13.86 -0.73
N LEU A 147 -5.08 14.31 -2.00
CA LEU A 147 -5.70 15.57 -2.39
C LEU A 147 -7.21 15.59 -2.12
N GLU A 148 -7.86 14.45 -2.28
CA GLU A 148 -9.30 14.35 -2.05
C GLU A 148 -9.68 14.34 -0.58
N HIS A 149 -8.77 13.93 0.31
CA HIS A 149 -9.12 13.65 1.70
C HIS A 149 -8.41 14.54 2.73
N ILE A 150 -7.46 15.39 2.33
CA ILE A 150 -6.76 16.24 3.29
C ILE A 150 -7.67 17.31 3.90
N ASP A 151 -7.29 17.75 5.08
CA ASP A 151 -7.87 18.93 5.70
C ASP A 151 -7.24 20.16 5.05
N HIS A 152 -8.00 20.85 4.19
CA HIS A 152 -7.52 22.03 3.48
C HIS A 152 -7.30 23.23 4.40
N GLY A 153 -7.76 23.14 5.64
CA GLY A 153 -7.49 24.15 6.66
C GLY A 153 -6.15 24.01 7.37
N GLN A 154 -5.44 22.90 7.13
CA GLN A 154 -4.12 22.70 7.72
C GLN A 154 -3.04 22.90 6.65
N GLU A 155 -2.27 23.96 6.80
CA GLU A 155 -1.26 24.35 5.80
C GLU A 155 -0.28 23.22 5.48
N GLN A 156 0.23 22.53 6.49
CA GLN A 156 1.22 21.48 6.28
C GLN A 156 0.63 20.28 5.53
N ALA A 157 -0.62 19.93 5.80
CA ALA A 157 -1.28 18.87 5.04
C ALA A 157 -1.40 19.25 3.57
N VAL A 158 -1.77 20.49 3.29
CA VAL A 158 -1.88 21.00 1.92
C VAL A 158 -0.52 20.95 1.24
N ASN A 159 0.53 21.48 1.90
CA ASN A 159 1.86 21.49 1.33
C ASN A 159 2.37 20.08 1.01
N LEU A 160 2.16 19.15 1.93
CA LEU A 160 2.59 17.76 1.72
C LEU A 160 1.85 17.11 0.56
N ALA A 161 0.52 17.26 0.50
CA ALA A 161 -0.28 16.62 -0.52
C ALA A 161 0.03 17.16 -1.92
N TYR A 162 0.16 18.46 -2.06
CA TYR A 162 0.44 19.08 -3.36
C TYR A 162 1.85 18.78 -3.84
N GLU A 163 2.85 18.82 -2.96
CA GLU A 163 4.22 18.45 -3.36
C GLU A 163 4.31 16.98 -3.74
N PHE A 164 3.66 16.11 -2.96
CA PHE A 164 3.61 14.70 -3.30
C PHE A 164 2.96 14.46 -4.65
N TYR A 165 1.83 15.14 -4.91
CA TYR A 165 1.14 15.02 -6.18
C TYR A 165 2.04 15.44 -7.35
N LYS A 166 2.74 16.56 -7.20
CA LYS A 166 3.65 17.05 -8.24
C LYS A 166 4.75 16.03 -8.53
N LEU A 167 5.38 15.49 -7.48
CA LEU A 167 6.47 14.54 -7.62
C LEU A 167 5.99 13.18 -8.14
N SER A 168 4.77 12.78 -7.78
CA SER A 168 4.22 11.49 -8.21
C SER A 168 4.09 11.39 -9.73
N LYS A 169 4.05 12.52 -10.43
CA LYS A 169 3.95 12.56 -11.89
C LYS A 169 5.30 12.57 -12.58
N ALA A 170 6.37 12.76 -11.81
CA ALA A 170 7.71 12.80 -12.38
C ALA A 170 8.16 11.37 -12.74
N ASP A 171 8.93 11.28 -13.83
CA ASP A 171 9.55 10.01 -14.18
C ASP A 171 10.56 9.62 -13.09
N TYR A 172 10.58 8.35 -12.75
CA TYR A 172 11.55 7.80 -11.79
C TYR A 172 11.46 8.40 -10.39
N PHE A 173 10.25 8.76 -9.95
CA PHE A 173 10.07 9.24 -8.58
C PHE A 173 10.43 8.13 -7.58
N VAL A 174 11.31 8.46 -6.65
CA VAL A 174 11.71 7.58 -5.54
C VAL A 174 11.13 8.16 -4.26
N LEU A 175 10.33 7.36 -3.56
CA LEU A 175 9.61 7.84 -2.38
C LEU A 175 10.54 8.40 -1.30
N SER A 176 11.69 7.75 -1.08
CA SER A 176 12.64 8.21 -0.06
C SER A 176 13.14 9.64 -0.32
N SER A 177 13.12 10.10 -1.58
CA SER A 177 13.54 11.47 -1.89
C SER A 177 12.55 12.51 -1.37
N PHE A 178 11.35 12.10 -1.00
CA PHE A 178 10.35 13.00 -0.43
C PHE A 178 10.56 13.23 1.08
N LEU A 179 11.28 12.36 1.76
CA LEU A 179 11.41 12.40 3.21
C LEU A 179 12.00 13.71 3.75
N PRO A 180 13.01 14.34 3.12
CA PRO A 180 13.49 15.63 3.61
C PRO A 180 12.42 16.72 3.61
N PHE A 181 11.60 16.77 2.55
CA PHE A 181 10.49 17.72 2.49
C PHE A 181 9.47 17.43 3.60
N LEU A 182 9.15 16.15 3.81
CA LEU A 182 8.25 15.72 4.86
C LEU A 182 8.74 16.18 6.23
N GLU A 183 10.01 15.95 6.53
CA GLU A 183 10.60 16.35 7.81
C GLU A 183 10.52 17.86 8.03
N LYS A 184 10.79 18.62 6.98
CA LYS A 184 10.71 20.08 7.05
C LYS A 184 9.31 20.56 7.38
N GLU A 185 8.30 20.01 6.70
CA GLU A 185 6.92 20.40 6.95
C GLU A 185 6.44 19.97 8.34
N MET A 186 6.83 18.77 8.77
CA MET A 186 6.44 18.30 10.11
C MET A 186 7.12 19.12 11.21
N ALA A 187 8.35 19.57 10.99
CA ALA A 187 9.04 20.43 11.95
C ALA A 187 8.31 21.77 12.11
N ALA A 188 7.70 22.28 11.04
CA ALA A 188 6.96 23.55 11.08
C ALA A 188 5.70 23.48 11.93
N LEU A 189 5.21 22.25 12.23
CA LEU A 189 4.04 22.07 13.08
C LEU A 189 4.33 22.16 14.57
N LYS A 190 5.60 22.08 14.96
CA LYS A 190 6.00 22.03 16.37
C LYS A 190 6.22 23.42 16.98
#